data_312f415eaab1f8c082672b561e68edd5
#
_entry.id   312f415eaab1f8c082672b561e68edd5
#
_cell.length_a   1.000
_cell.length_b   1.000
_cell.length_c   1.000
_cell.angle_alpha   90.00
_cell.angle_beta   90.00
_cell.angle_gamma   90.00
#
_symmetry.space_group_name_H-M   'P 1'
#
loop_
_entity.id
_entity.type
_entity.pdbx_description
1 polymer ?
#
loop_
_entity_poly.entity_id
_entity_poly.type
_entity_poly.pdbx_seq_one_letter_code
_entity_poly.pdbx_strand_id
1 'polypeptide(L)'
;QIAQLLMPPIYAHATRENWDEMERWVETHQLGGVIAMQGAPAPYAERLRRLQDRAQIPLLVSTDAEWGLGMRIDSTRSWPRALTFGAANDTALTRAFGREVGRSLQAMSMHVNFAPVVDVNSNPANPVIGSRSFGSSTELAGVLGSAYSKGLQDVGVLATAKHFPGHGDTDADSHYALPIIRHDRSRLDSIELAPFRTLIEEGAGAMMAAHLYIPSLDSTPNQPSTLSRSIVQGILRDELDFEGLVFTDAMTMKGFTSFTQTSTPHTDALLAGNDVLLFPDEPAATLDEIEGQVRAGRLDSVLIADKCRRVLAAKSWTQAAQAPKGQWDSNAAEALHRQVISKALTAVKNDAPGLPFGAHVRRVEQVFVGFDTGEMETSSRLIQSILGSKAEVNSAA
;
A
#
# COMPACT_ATOMS: atom_id res chain seq x y z
N GLN A 1 17.56 1.71 -19.97
CA GLN A 1 16.34 2.49 -19.65
C GLN A 1 15.16 1.56 -19.29
N ILE A 2 14.90 0.52 -20.11
CA ILE A 2 13.76 -0.40 -19.87
C ILE A 2 13.85 -1.04 -18.47
N ALA A 3 15.03 -1.54 -18.07
CA ALA A 3 15.20 -2.16 -16.76
C ALA A 3 14.94 -1.19 -15.58
N GLN A 4 15.02 0.13 -15.80
CA GLN A 4 14.62 1.11 -14.78
C GLN A 4 13.10 1.13 -14.51
N LEU A 5 12.31 0.50 -15.37
CA LEU A 5 10.85 0.39 -15.23
C LEU A 5 10.42 -0.92 -14.54
N LEU A 6 11.37 -1.80 -14.16
CA LEU A 6 11.09 -3.09 -13.53
C LEU A 6 11.36 -3.05 -12.03
N MET A 7 10.45 -3.66 -11.26
CA MET A 7 10.54 -3.79 -9.80
C MET A 7 10.18 -5.23 -9.36
N PRO A 8 11.11 -6.18 -9.55
CA PRO A 8 10.90 -7.58 -9.14
C PRO A 8 10.90 -7.74 -7.62
N PRO A 9 10.32 -8.83 -7.09
CA PRO A 9 10.29 -9.12 -5.67
C PRO A 9 11.62 -9.70 -5.17
N ILE A 10 11.93 -9.42 -3.90
CA ILE A 10 12.98 -10.10 -3.16
C ILE A 10 12.49 -10.43 -1.75
N TYR A 11 12.73 -11.65 -1.31
CA TYR A 11 12.34 -12.16 0.00
C TYR A 11 13.57 -12.27 0.91
N ALA A 12 13.41 -11.92 2.19
CA ALA A 12 14.52 -12.03 3.14
C ALA A 12 15.02 -13.48 3.31
N HIS A 13 14.08 -14.43 3.22
CA HIS A 13 14.37 -15.88 3.30
C HIS A 13 14.76 -16.50 1.95
N ALA A 14 14.87 -15.72 0.88
CA ALA A 14 15.34 -16.19 -0.41
C ALA A 14 16.73 -16.83 -0.27
N THR A 15 17.00 -17.86 -1.10
CA THR A 15 18.28 -18.55 -1.07
C THR A 15 19.44 -17.62 -1.41
N ARG A 16 20.65 -18.05 -1.13
CA ARG A 16 21.84 -17.29 -1.51
C ARG A 16 21.89 -17.09 -3.03
N GLU A 17 21.55 -18.13 -3.79
CA GLU A 17 21.52 -18.09 -5.24
C GLU A 17 20.55 -17.03 -5.78
N ASN A 18 19.36 -16.90 -5.20
CA ASN A 18 18.39 -15.85 -5.57
C ASN A 18 18.94 -14.44 -5.27
N TRP A 19 19.63 -14.26 -4.14
CA TRP A 19 20.27 -12.98 -3.82
C TRP A 19 21.43 -12.67 -4.75
N ASP A 20 22.30 -13.66 -5.03
CA ASP A 20 23.42 -13.52 -5.96
C ASP A 20 22.92 -13.25 -7.40
N GLU A 21 21.79 -13.83 -7.78
CA GLU A 21 21.11 -13.54 -9.05
C GLU A 21 20.59 -12.10 -9.08
N MET A 22 19.90 -11.65 -8.03
CA MET A 22 19.41 -10.27 -7.95
C MET A 22 20.57 -9.27 -7.97
N GLU A 23 21.67 -9.55 -7.28
CA GLU A 23 22.88 -8.71 -7.34
C GLU A 23 23.41 -8.62 -8.80
N ARG A 24 23.47 -9.75 -9.54
CA ARG A 24 23.85 -9.72 -10.96
C ARG A 24 22.91 -8.89 -11.81
N TRP A 25 21.59 -9.03 -11.59
CA TRP A 25 20.58 -8.23 -12.29
C TRP A 25 20.77 -6.74 -12.08
N VAL A 26 21.01 -6.33 -10.84
CA VAL A 26 21.28 -4.94 -10.48
C VAL A 26 22.55 -4.44 -11.17
N GLU A 27 23.64 -5.21 -11.16
CA GLU A 27 24.90 -4.81 -11.76
C GLU A 27 24.83 -4.72 -13.30
N THR A 28 24.21 -5.72 -13.94
CA THR A 28 24.28 -5.86 -15.40
C THR A 28 23.18 -5.08 -16.12
N HIS A 29 21.96 -5.07 -15.58
CA HIS A 29 20.80 -4.45 -16.21
C HIS A 29 20.40 -3.10 -15.61
N GLN A 30 20.93 -2.77 -14.41
CA GLN A 30 20.58 -1.53 -13.70
C GLN A 30 19.08 -1.41 -13.47
N LEU A 31 18.52 -2.34 -12.68
CA LEU A 31 17.09 -2.37 -12.34
C LEU A 31 16.60 -1.05 -11.73
N GLY A 32 15.34 -0.71 -11.96
CA GLY A 32 14.70 0.46 -11.38
C GLY A 32 14.55 0.37 -9.87
N GLY A 33 14.18 -0.78 -9.37
CA GLY A 33 14.00 -1.05 -7.96
C GLY A 33 13.73 -2.51 -7.66
N VAL A 34 13.42 -2.79 -6.39
CA VAL A 34 12.95 -4.09 -5.92
C VAL A 34 11.83 -3.88 -4.91
N ILE A 35 10.86 -4.82 -4.85
CA ILE A 35 9.91 -4.86 -3.74
C ILE A 35 10.40 -5.85 -2.68
N ALA A 36 10.61 -5.33 -1.47
CA ALA A 36 11.03 -6.08 -0.30
C ALA A 36 9.82 -6.77 0.34
N MET A 37 9.86 -8.11 0.36
CA MET A 37 8.80 -8.96 0.89
C MET A 37 9.17 -9.48 2.31
N GLN A 38 8.48 -10.52 2.79
CA GLN A 38 8.57 -11.02 4.16
C GLN A 38 9.98 -11.43 4.61
N GLY A 39 10.27 -11.23 5.89
CA GLY A 39 11.44 -11.80 6.56
C GLY A 39 11.98 -11.05 7.77
N ALA A 40 13.06 -11.57 8.35
CA ALA A 40 13.69 -11.03 9.54
C ALA A 40 14.53 -9.75 9.25
N PRO A 41 14.52 -8.74 10.15
CA PRO A 41 15.00 -7.40 9.83
C PRO A 41 16.53 -7.31 9.61
N ALA A 42 17.34 -7.84 10.53
CA ALA A 42 18.77 -7.57 10.54
C ALA A 42 19.52 -8.03 9.29
N PRO A 43 19.45 -9.31 8.86
CA PRO A 43 20.13 -9.75 7.65
C PRO A 43 19.51 -9.12 6.39
N TYR A 44 18.23 -8.74 6.45
CA TYR A 44 17.56 -8.14 5.31
C TYR A 44 18.05 -6.74 5.01
N ALA A 45 18.15 -5.88 6.03
CA ALA A 45 18.66 -4.53 5.86
C ALA A 45 20.10 -4.51 5.31
N GLU A 46 20.95 -5.46 5.74
CA GLU A 46 22.31 -5.61 5.21
C GLU A 46 22.31 -6.01 3.74
N ARG A 47 21.50 -6.99 3.37
CA ARG A 47 21.38 -7.46 1.98
C ARG A 47 20.83 -6.38 1.05
N LEU A 48 19.81 -5.62 1.49
CA LEU A 48 19.29 -4.50 0.71
C LEU A 48 20.34 -3.40 0.49
N ARG A 49 21.18 -3.12 1.51
CA ARG A 49 22.30 -2.19 1.35
C ARG A 49 23.32 -2.72 0.33
N ARG A 50 23.64 -4.02 0.36
CA ARG A 50 24.54 -4.63 -0.64
C ARG A 50 24.00 -4.48 -2.07
N LEU A 51 22.69 -4.68 -2.29
CA LEU A 51 22.09 -4.41 -3.60
C LEU A 51 22.26 -2.95 -4.01
N GLN A 52 22.06 -2.04 -3.07
CA GLN A 52 22.25 -0.60 -3.30
C GLN A 52 23.70 -0.24 -3.65
N ASP A 53 24.68 -0.86 -2.98
CA ASP A 53 26.12 -0.64 -3.23
C ASP A 53 26.55 -1.17 -4.62
N ARG A 54 25.83 -2.16 -5.18
CA ARG A 54 26.06 -2.70 -6.53
C ARG A 54 25.44 -1.86 -7.65
N ALA A 55 24.45 -1.03 -7.32
CA ALA A 55 23.73 -0.24 -8.29
C ALA A 55 24.50 1.01 -8.69
N GLN A 56 24.76 1.20 -10.00
CA GLN A 56 25.31 2.46 -10.53
C GLN A 56 24.27 3.58 -10.47
N ILE A 57 23.01 3.24 -10.70
CA ILE A 57 21.84 4.11 -10.52
C ILE A 57 21.10 3.60 -9.29
N PRO A 58 20.96 4.41 -8.22
CA PRO A 58 20.33 3.97 -6.98
C PRO A 58 18.99 3.28 -7.19
N LEU A 59 18.74 2.19 -6.44
CA LEU A 59 17.49 1.44 -6.50
C LEU A 59 16.39 2.15 -5.72
N LEU A 60 15.15 2.07 -6.21
CA LEU A 60 13.96 2.27 -5.38
C LEU A 60 13.64 0.96 -4.69
N VAL A 61 13.85 0.90 -3.38
CA VAL A 61 13.40 -0.23 -2.57
C VAL A 61 12.02 0.09 -2.03
N SER A 62 11.04 -0.72 -2.37
CA SER A 62 9.64 -0.56 -1.95
C SER A 62 9.20 -1.70 -1.04
N THR A 63 8.10 -1.52 -0.34
CA THR A 63 7.39 -2.57 0.40
C THR A 63 5.94 -2.16 0.64
N ASP A 64 5.10 -3.13 1.04
CA ASP A 64 3.81 -2.85 1.66
C ASP A 64 3.99 -2.69 3.17
N ALA A 65 3.77 -1.51 3.69
CA ALA A 65 3.77 -1.22 5.11
C ALA A 65 2.55 -0.35 5.47
N GLU A 66 1.35 -0.83 5.11
CA GLU A 66 0.08 -0.12 5.32
C GLU A 66 -0.13 0.21 6.80
N TRP A 67 0.19 -0.75 7.67
CA TRP A 67 0.19 -0.62 9.13
C TRP A 67 1.59 -0.79 9.73
N GLY A 68 2.60 -0.29 9.02
CA GLY A 68 4.00 -0.32 9.43
C GLY A 68 4.75 -1.56 8.98
N LEU A 69 6.05 -1.60 9.31
CA LEU A 69 6.96 -2.67 8.89
C LEU A 69 6.48 -4.06 9.32
N GLY A 70 5.79 -4.18 10.46
CA GLY A 70 5.24 -5.45 10.95
C GLY A 70 4.28 -6.15 9.99
N MET A 71 3.82 -5.47 8.93
CA MET A 71 3.09 -6.11 7.83
C MET A 71 3.96 -7.10 7.05
N ARG A 72 5.27 -6.87 6.94
CA ARG A 72 6.20 -7.65 6.11
C ARG A 72 7.43 -8.13 6.85
N ILE A 73 7.87 -7.40 7.85
CA ILE A 73 9.16 -7.63 8.52
C ILE A 73 8.92 -8.11 9.95
N ASP A 74 9.37 -9.34 10.20
CA ASP A 74 9.19 -10.02 11.49
C ASP A 74 9.75 -9.21 12.66
N SER A 75 9.11 -9.34 13.82
CA SER A 75 9.56 -8.69 15.07
C SER A 75 9.69 -7.16 14.99
N THR A 76 9.07 -6.52 13.99
CA THR A 76 8.95 -5.07 13.91
C THR A 76 7.56 -4.61 14.34
N ARG A 77 7.40 -3.30 14.55
CA ARG A 77 6.13 -2.75 15.04
C ARG A 77 5.03 -2.87 13.99
N SER A 78 3.90 -3.45 14.42
CA SER A 78 2.61 -3.31 13.74
C SER A 78 1.80 -2.20 14.39
N TRP A 79 1.23 -1.34 13.57
CA TRP A 79 0.29 -0.30 13.97
C TRP A 79 -1.15 -0.77 13.75
N PRO A 80 -2.14 -0.07 14.30
CA PRO A 80 -3.54 -0.32 13.95
C PRO A 80 -3.76 -0.17 12.45
N ARG A 81 -4.75 -0.87 11.92
CA ARG A 81 -5.16 -0.73 10.51
C ARG A 81 -5.84 0.62 10.25
N ALA A 82 -5.94 1.01 8.98
CA ALA A 82 -6.47 2.31 8.58
C ALA A 82 -7.87 2.62 9.14
N LEU A 83 -8.74 1.62 9.29
CA LEU A 83 -10.07 1.80 9.89
C LEU A 83 -10.02 2.36 11.32
N THR A 84 -8.99 2.02 12.10
CA THR A 84 -8.80 2.58 13.45
C THR A 84 -8.49 4.07 13.38
N PHE A 85 -7.69 4.50 12.39
CA PHE A 85 -7.43 5.94 12.14
C PHE A 85 -8.69 6.63 11.63
N GLY A 86 -9.51 5.94 10.82
CA GLY A 86 -10.84 6.41 10.44
C GLY A 86 -11.74 6.68 11.65
N ALA A 87 -11.79 5.76 12.61
CA ALA A 87 -12.54 5.92 13.85
C ALA A 87 -11.98 7.05 14.74
N ALA A 88 -10.64 7.22 14.78
CA ALA A 88 -10.00 8.31 15.51
C ALA A 88 -10.27 9.67 14.86
N ASN A 89 -10.46 9.74 13.56
CA ASN A 89 -10.74 10.93 12.74
C ASN A 89 -9.82 12.11 13.09
N ASP A 90 -8.51 11.88 13.04
CA ASP A 90 -7.49 12.87 13.41
C ASP A 90 -6.34 12.89 12.41
N THR A 91 -6.27 13.94 11.61
CA THR A 91 -5.26 14.15 10.58
C THR A 91 -3.86 14.34 11.18
N ALA A 92 -3.74 14.96 12.34
CA ALA A 92 -2.44 15.19 12.99
C ALA A 92 -1.84 13.86 13.48
N LEU A 93 -2.65 13.01 14.13
CA LEU A 93 -2.23 11.66 14.54
C LEU A 93 -1.92 10.79 13.31
N THR A 94 -2.73 10.86 12.26
CA THR A 94 -2.51 10.08 11.02
C THR A 94 -1.22 10.52 10.32
N ARG A 95 -0.93 11.83 10.25
CA ARG A 95 0.33 12.33 9.71
C ARG A 95 1.54 11.93 10.57
N ALA A 96 1.40 11.99 11.89
CA ALA A 96 2.45 11.53 12.81
C ALA A 96 2.73 10.02 12.63
N PHE A 97 1.69 9.21 12.48
CA PHE A 97 1.81 7.80 12.14
C PHE A 97 2.56 7.59 10.82
N GLY A 98 2.22 8.33 9.77
CA GLY A 98 2.95 8.27 8.49
C GLY A 98 4.44 8.57 8.65
N ARG A 99 4.81 9.54 9.48
CA ARG A 99 6.22 9.84 9.79
C ARG A 99 6.92 8.67 10.51
N GLU A 100 6.26 8.03 11.46
CA GLU A 100 6.85 6.89 12.19
C GLU A 100 7.05 5.68 11.27
N VAL A 101 6.06 5.37 10.41
CA VAL A 101 6.21 4.33 9.39
C VAL A 101 7.36 4.69 8.44
N GLY A 102 7.41 5.93 7.96
CA GLY A 102 8.47 6.39 7.06
C GLY A 102 9.87 6.27 7.67
N ARG A 103 10.05 6.69 8.95
CA ARG A 103 11.34 6.52 9.66
C ARG A 103 11.75 5.05 9.79
N SER A 104 10.79 4.17 10.07
CA SER A 104 11.06 2.74 10.16
C SER A 104 11.48 2.14 8.82
N LEU A 105 10.88 2.60 7.72
CA LEU A 105 11.25 2.21 6.36
C LEU A 105 12.66 2.72 5.99
N GLN A 106 12.99 3.96 6.30
CA GLN A 106 14.33 4.52 6.08
C GLN A 106 15.41 3.76 6.85
N ALA A 107 15.13 3.31 8.08
CA ALA A 107 16.05 2.49 8.86
C ALA A 107 16.38 1.15 8.16
N MET A 108 15.48 0.66 7.31
CA MET A 108 15.65 -0.53 6.47
C MET A 108 16.14 -0.21 5.04
N SER A 109 16.52 1.04 4.76
CA SER A 109 16.90 1.51 3.41
C SER A 109 15.78 1.31 2.37
N MET A 110 14.54 1.47 2.79
CA MET A 110 13.35 1.43 1.93
C MET A 110 12.88 2.85 1.60
N HIS A 111 12.50 3.09 0.36
CA HIS A 111 12.28 4.40 -0.23
C HIS A 111 10.82 4.65 -0.62
N VAL A 112 10.05 3.58 -0.87
CA VAL A 112 8.66 3.65 -1.34
C VAL A 112 7.79 2.78 -0.44
N ASN A 113 6.67 3.33 0.02
CA ASN A 113 5.62 2.57 0.70
C ASN A 113 4.39 2.44 -0.21
N PHE A 114 3.94 1.23 -0.49
CA PHE A 114 2.66 0.99 -1.17
C PHE A 114 1.49 1.18 -0.20
N ALA A 115 1.35 2.42 0.25
CA ALA A 115 0.31 2.95 1.13
C ALA A 115 0.24 4.48 0.98
N PRO A 116 -0.92 5.09 1.25
CA PRO A 116 -2.13 4.57 1.89
C PRO A 116 -3.06 3.79 0.95
N VAL A 117 -3.93 2.95 1.57
CA VAL A 117 -5.14 2.43 0.94
C VAL A 117 -6.24 3.49 1.09
N VAL A 118 -6.66 4.07 -0.03
CA VAL A 118 -7.70 5.12 -0.06
C VAL A 118 -9.00 4.65 -0.69
N ASP A 119 -9.11 3.36 -0.93
CA ASP A 119 -10.36 2.73 -1.35
C ASP A 119 -11.46 2.99 -0.32
N VAL A 120 -12.60 3.49 -0.79
CA VAL A 120 -13.78 3.75 0.05
C VAL A 120 -14.50 2.42 0.28
N ASN A 121 -14.52 1.92 1.51
CA ASN A 121 -15.14 0.63 1.84
C ASN A 121 -16.68 0.75 1.83
N SER A 122 -17.23 0.95 0.63
CA SER A 122 -18.68 1.13 0.41
C SER A 122 -19.44 -0.20 0.43
N ASN A 123 -18.75 -1.32 0.19
CA ASN A 123 -19.31 -2.66 0.25
C ASN A 123 -18.83 -3.41 1.51
N PRO A 124 -19.69 -3.63 2.52
CA PRO A 124 -19.30 -4.37 3.73
C PRO A 124 -18.87 -5.83 3.48
N ALA A 125 -19.28 -6.42 2.35
CA ALA A 125 -18.90 -7.77 1.96
C ALA A 125 -17.58 -7.83 1.19
N ASN A 126 -16.89 -6.70 1.00
CA ASN A 126 -15.60 -6.66 0.31
C ASN A 126 -14.56 -7.52 1.04
N PRO A 127 -14.02 -8.59 0.40
CA PRO A 127 -13.12 -9.53 1.07
C PRO A 127 -11.68 -9.03 1.20
N VAL A 128 -11.33 -7.91 0.53
CA VAL A 128 -9.93 -7.45 0.36
C VAL A 128 -9.66 -6.17 1.14
N ILE A 129 -10.56 -5.21 1.06
CA ILE A 129 -10.32 -3.86 1.59
C ILE A 129 -10.66 -3.79 3.08
N GLY A 130 -11.92 -3.90 3.47
CA GLY A 130 -12.33 -3.99 4.89
C GLY A 130 -11.60 -3.01 5.80
N SER A 131 -10.91 -3.53 6.80
CA SER A 131 -10.15 -2.75 7.79
C SER A 131 -8.90 -2.03 7.23
N ARG A 132 -8.50 -2.31 6.00
CA ARG A 132 -7.41 -1.60 5.32
C ARG A 132 -7.83 -0.19 4.87
N SER A 133 -9.14 0.06 4.68
CA SER A 133 -9.71 1.38 4.39
C SER A 133 -9.83 2.24 5.64
N PHE A 134 -9.81 3.56 5.46
CA PHE A 134 -10.16 4.52 6.51
C PHE A 134 -11.66 4.54 6.83
N GLY A 135 -12.49 3.84 6.06
CA GLY A 135 -13.93 3.69 6.26
C GLY A 135 -14.74 3.82 4.98
N SER A 136 -16.04 4.05 5.14
CA SER A 136 -17.00 4.17 4.03
C SER A 136 -17.27 5.63 3.61
N SER A 137 -16.61 6.60 4.24
CA SER A 137 -16.69 8.02 3.85
C SER A 137 -15.60 8.37 2.85
N THR A 138 -16.00 8.88 1.70
CA THR A 138 -15.11 9.38 0.64
C THR A 138 -14.20 10.51 1.13
N GLU A 139 -14.78 11.47 1.87
CA GLU A 139 -14.04 12.59 2.45
C GLU A 139 -12.99 12.10 3.44
N LEU A 140 -13.37 11.18 4.32
CA LEU A 140 -12.48 10.64 5.35
C LEU A 140 -11.31 9.88 4.70
N ALA A 141 -11.57 9.05 3.69
CA ALA A 141 -10.54 8.34 2.94
C ALA A 141 -9.55 9.31 2.27
N GLY A 142 -10.03 10.38 1.66
CA GLY A 142 -9.20 11.42 1.04
C GLY A 142 -8.36 12.18 2.06
N VAL A 143 -8.99 12.72 3.10
CA VAL A 143 -8.32 13.57 4.10
C VAL A 143 -7.28 12.80 4.92
N LEU A 144 -7.64 11.61 5.43
CA LEU A 144 -6.72 10.80 6.23
C LEU A 144 -5.65 10.13 5.35
N GLY A 145 -6.01 9.71 4.13
CA GLY A 145 -5.05 9.22 3.14
C GLY A 145 -3.99 10.28 2.81
N SER A 146 -4.41 11.54 2.58
CA SER A 146 -3.49 12.67 2.37
C SER A 146 -2.60 12.93 3.59
N ALA A 147 -3.16 12.88 4.79
CA ALA A 147 -2.39 13.06 6.02
C ALA A 147 -1.31 11.99 6.19
N TYR A 148 -1.65 10.71 5.91
CA TYR A 148 -0.69 9.61 5.94
C TYR A 148 0.39 9.77 4.87
N SER A 149 0.00 10.07 3.62
CA SER A 149 0.93 10.32 2.51
C SER A 149 1.92 11.43 2.84
N LYS A 150 1.43 12.57 3.35
CA LYS A 150 2.27 13.68 3.79
C LYS A 150 3.23 13.25 4.90
N GLY A 151 2.76 12.44 5.85
CA GLY A 151 3.62 11.92 6.92
C GLY A 151 4.79 11.09 6.40
N LEU A 152 4.56 10.20 5.44
CA LEU A 152 5.62 9.44 4.76
C LEU A 152 6.57 10.37 4.02
N GLN A 153 6.05 11.31 3.24
CA GLN A 153 6.82 12.23 2.40
C GLN A 153 7.59 13.26 3.22
N ASP A 154 7.10 13.69 4.40
CA ASP A 154 7.83 14.56 5.35
C ASP A 154 9.20 14.01 5.74
N VAL A 155 9.35 12.70 5.68
CA VAL A 155 10.61 12.01 6.03
C VAL A 155 11.30 11.37 4.83
N GLY A 156 10.91 11.70 3.60
CA GLY A 156 11.59 11.25 2.38
C GLY A 156 11.23 9.84 1.90
N VAL A 157 10.10 9.30 2.32
CA VAL A 157 9.53 8.06 1.79
C VAL A 157 8.39 8.37 0.84
N LEU A 158 8.46 7.87 -0.39
CA LEU A 158 7.44 8.07 -1.41
C LEU A 158 6.19 7.28 -1.04
N ALA A 159 5.08 7.99 -0.84
CA ALA A 159 3.77 7.39 -0.61
C ALA A 159 3.12 6.99 -1.93
N THR A 160 2.46 5.83 -1.97
CA THR A 160 1.75 5.32 -3.15
C THR A 160 0.30 5.05 -2.79
N ALA A 161 -0.60 5.92 -3.23
CA ALA A 161 -2.03 5.74 -3.01
C ALA A 161 -2.58 4.58 -3.85
N LYS A 162 -3.43 3.75 -3.26
CA LYS A 162 -3.95 2.54 -3.90
C LYS A 162 -5.37 2.22 -3.46
N HIS A 163 -6.12 1.51 -4.31
CA HIS A 163 -5.81 0.90 -5.61
C HIS A 163 -6.61 1.61 -6.69
N PHE A 164 -5.95 2.45 -7.50
CA PHE A 164 -6.63 3.25 -8.53
C PHE A 164 -7.29 2.36 -9.59
N PRO A 165 -8.53 2.63 -10.05
CA PRO A 165 -9.38 3.79 -9.75
C PRO A 165 -10.32 3.63 -8.53
N GLY A 166 -10.15 2.62 -7.69
CA GLY A 166 -10.91 2.35 -6.46
C GLY A 166 -11.39 0.91 -6.38
N HIS A 167 -11.00 0.19 -5.33
CA HIS A 167 -11.27 -1.24 -5.12
C HIS A 167 -12.32 -1.49 -4.00
N GLY A 168 -12.92 -0.42 -3.46
CA GLY A 168 -13.71 -0.51 -2.24
C GLY A 168 -15.09 -1.17 -2.39
N ASP A 169 -15.66 -1.19 -3.60
CA ASP A 169 -16.98 -1.77 -3.90
C ASP A 169 -16.88 -3.05 -4.75
N THR A 170 -15.92 -3.90 -4.46
CA THR A 170 -15.79 -5.19 -5.12
C THR A 170 -16.27 -6.34 -4.22
N ASP A 171 -16.75 -7.42 -4.83
CA ASP A 171 -17.21 -8.65 -4.19
C ASP A 171 -16.24 -9.83 -4.39
N ALA A 172 -15.12 -9.59 -5.06
CA ALA A 172 -14.11 -10.58 -5.37
C ALA A 172 -12.70 -10.06 -5.03
N ASP A 173 -11.81 -10.99 -4.69
CA ASP A 173 -10.40 -10.70 -4.42
C ASP A 173 -9.58 -10.76 -5.72
N SER A 174 -8.90 -9.67 -6.06
CA SER A 174 -8.04 -9.56 -7.24
C SER A 174 -6.83 -10.51 -7.24
N HIS A 175 -6.48 -11.08 -6.08
CA HIS A 175 -5.49 -12.15 -6.00
C HIS A 175 -5.98 -13.47 -6.65
N TYR A 176 -7.29 -13.67 -6.77
CA TYR A 176 -7.88 -14.93 -7.27
C TYR A 176 -8.76 -14.77 -8.50
N ALA A 177 -9.33 -13.60 -8.73
CA ALA A 177 -10.22 -13.31 -9.83
C ALA A 177 -10.06 -11.87 -10.33
N LEU A 178 -10.67 -11.50 -11.45
CA LEU A 178 -10.77 -10.10 -11.90
C LEU A 178 -12.05 -9.49 -11.31
N PRO A 179 -11.97 -8.63 -10.29
CA PRO A 179 -13.16 -8.01 -9.71
C PRO A 179 -13.81 -7.04 -10.71
N ILE A 180 -15.14 -6.95 -10.67
CA ILE A 180 -15.91 -6.13 -11.60
C ILE A 180 -16.63 -5.03 -10.84
N ILE A 181 -16.45 -3.78 -11.28
CA ILE A 181 -17.23 -2.64 -10.79
C ILE A 181 -18.19 -2.19 -11.88
N ARG A 182 -19.50 -2.28 -11.60
CA ARG A 182 -20.57 -2.06 -12.59
C ARG A 182 -21.22 -0.68 -12.49
N HIS A 183 -20.60 0.23 -11.75
CA HIS A 183 -21.15 1.57 -11.58
C HIS A 183 -20.94 2.44 -12.82
N ASP A 184 -21.82 3.41 -12.99
CA ASP A 184 -21.66 4.46 -14.00
C ASP A 184 -20.57 5.46 -13.63
N ARG A 185 -20.19 6.29 -14.58
CA ARG A 185 -19.14 7.28 -14.42
C ARG A 185 -19.44 8.27 -13.26
N SER A 186 -20.67 8.72 -13.12
CA SER A 186 -21.06 9.69 -12.09
C SER A 186 -20.84 9.13 -10.67
N ARG A 187 -21.20 7.85 -10.48
CA ARG A 187 -20.96 7.16 -9.20
C ARG A 187 -19.45 7.00 -8.94
N LEU A 188 -18.68 6.59 -9.96
CA LEU A 188 -17.23 6.44 -9.84
C LEU A 188 -16.55 7.76 -9.52
N ASP A 189 -16.96 8.86 -10.14
CA ASP A 189 -16.43 10.20 -9.86
C ASP A 189 -16.67 10.65 -8.42
N SER A 190 -17.86 10.33 -7.89
CA SER A 190 -18.28 10.80 -6.56
C SER A 190 -17.73 9.97 -5.42
N ILE A 191 -17.39 8.71 -5.63
CA ILE A 191 -16.98 7.79 -4.56
C ILE A 191 -15.58 7.24 -4.82
N GLU A 192 -15.39 6.46 -5.89
CA GLU A 192 -14.15 5.70 -6.11
C GLU A 192 -12.97 6.63 -6.45
N LEU A 193 -13.17 7.59 -7.35
CA LEU A 193 -12.12 8.50 -7.82
C LEU A 193 -11.88 9.70 -6.89
N ALA A 194 -12.86 10.08 -6.09
CA ALA A 194 -12.77 11.28 -5.28
C ALA A 194 -11.60 11.29 -4.27
N PRO A 195 -11.28 10.22 -3.52
CA PRO A 195 -10.10 10.23 -2.66
C PRO A 195 -8.79 10.40 -3.43
N PHE A 196 -8.66 9.80 -4.61
CA PHE A 196 -7.46 9.94 -5.44
C PHE A 196 -7.29 11.38 -5.92
N ARG A 197 -8.39 12.04 -6.32
CA ARG A 197 -8.38 13.48 -6.68
C ARG A 197 -7.86 14.32 -5.52
N THR A 198 -8.38 14.10 -4.31
CA THR A 198 -7.89 14.77 -3.10
C THR A 198 -6.40 14.55 -2.86
N LEU A 199 -5.91 13.31 -3.03
CA LEU A 199 -4.49 13.03 -2.83
C LEU A 199 -3.60 13.67 -3.91
N ILE A 200 -4.06 13.77 -5.14
CA ILE A 200 -3.34 14.46 -6.23
C ILE A 200 -3.21 15.94 -5.91
N GLU A 201 -4.31 16.60 -5.55
CA GLU A 201 -4.33 18.01 -5.14
C GLU A 201 -3.40 18.28 -3.93
N GLU A 202 -3.26 17.32 -3.04
CA GLU A 202 -2.43 17.38 -1.84
C GLU A 202 -0.98 16.88 -2.05
N GLY A 203 -0.59 16.59 -3.30
CA GLY A 203 0.79 16.28 -3.70
C GLY A 203 1.25 14.85 -3.44
N ALA A 204 0.37 13.86 -3.63
CA ALA A 204 0.77 12.45 -3.60
C ALA A 204 1.82 12.16 -4.67
N GLY A 205 2.92 11.51 -4.29
CA GLY A 205 4.04 11.26 -5.20
C GLY A 205 3.89 10.04 -6.10
N ALA A 206 3.02 9.08 -5.73
CA ALA A 206 2.79 7.89 -6.53
C ALA A 206 1.37 7.33 -6.38
N MET A 207 0.94 6.58 -7.40
CA MET A 207 -0.32 5.83 -7.46
C MET A 207 -0.06 4.38 -7.87
N MET A 208 -0.91 3.46 -7.43
CA MET A 208 -0.89 2.07 -7.89
C MET A 208 -2.19 1.76 -8.64
N ALA A 209 -2.06 1.34 -9.90
CA ALA A 209 -3.17 0.92 -10.74
C ALA A 209 -3.58 -0.53 -10.42
N ALA A 210 -4.82 -0.74 -10.05
CA ALA A 210 -5.40 -2.03 -9.70
C ALA A 210 -5.65 -2.92 -10.91
N HIS A 211 -5.92 -4.21 -10.65
CA HIS A 211 -6.46 -5.14 -11.64
C HIS A 211 -7.97 -5.27 -11.45
N LEU A 212 -8.72 -4.35 -12.06
CA LEU A 212 -10.18 -4.28 -11.99
C LEU A 212 -10.78 -4.23 -13.40
N TYR A 213 -11.95 -4.81 -13.59
CA TYR A 213 -12.73 -4.60 -14.80
C TYR A 213 -13.86 -3.60 -14.53
N ILE A 214 -13.86 -2.49 -15.26
CA ILE A 214 -14.82 -1.39 -15.08
C ILE A 214 -15.41 -1.03 -16.45
N PRO A 215 -16.52 -1.73 -16.86
CA PRO A 215 -17.09 -1.60 -18.21
C PRO A 215 -17.49 -0.18 -18.58
N SER A 216 -17.84 0.66 -17.61
CA SER A 216 -18.21 2.06 -17.84
C SER A 216 -17.02 2.99 -18.15
N LEU A 217 -15.80 2.57 -17.82
CA LEU A 217 -14.58 3.31 -18.12
C LEU A 217 -13.79 2.74 -19.31
N ASP A 218 -13.86 1.42 -19.48
CA ASP A 218 -13.31 0.69 -20.62
C ASP A 218 -14.23 -0.48 -20.99
N SER A 219 -14.84 -0.40 -22.17
CA SER A 219 -15.79 -1.40 -22.65
C SER A 219 -15.15 -2.67 -23.21
N THR A 220 -13.81 -2.73 -23.27
CA THR A 220 -13.08 -3.92 -23.70
C THR A 220 -13.37 -5.08 -22.73
N PRO A 221 -13.95 -6.20 -23.18
CA PRO A 221 -14.36 -7.25 -22.28
C PRO A 221 -13.21 -7.82 -21.43
N ASN A 222 -13.41 -7.86 -20.11
CA ASN A 222 -12.45 -8.39 -19.13
C ASN A 222 -11.07 -7.74 -19.19
N GLN A 223 -10.99 -6.50 -19.64
CA GLN A 223 -9.74 -5.74 -19.65
C GLN A 223 -9.39 -5.28 -18.23
N PRO A 224 -8.28 -5.73 -17.62
CA PRO A 224 -7.82 -5.18 -16.35
C PRO A 224 -7.50 -3.69 -16.48
N SER A 225 -7.91 -2.89 -15.51
CA SER A 225 -7.68 -1.43 -15.51
C SER A 225 -6.20 -1.06 -15.67
N THR A 226 -5.30 -1.88 -15.18
CA THR A 226 -3.83 -1.75 -15.38
C THR A 226 -3.44 -1.73 -16.87
N LEU A 227 -4.18 -2.43 -17.73
CA LEU A 227 -3.94 -2.47 -19.18
C LEU A 227 -4.82 -1.47 -19.95
N SER A 228 -5.68 -0.74 -19.27
CA SER A 228 -6.61 0.20 -19.91
C SER A 228 -5.99 1.58 -20.07
N ARG A 229 -5.72 1.96 -21.31
CA ARG A 229 -5.26 3.31 -21.63
C ARG A 229 -6.28 4.39 -21.26
N SER A 230 -7.58 4.11 -21.41
CA SER A 230 -8.63 5.05 -21.03
C SER A 230 -8.64 5.31 -19.52
N ILE A 231 -8.29 4.32 -18.69
CA ILE A 231 -8.26 4.48 -17.25
C ILE A 231 -6.94 5.10 -16.78
N VAL A 232 -5.79 4.53 -17.15
CA VAL A 232 -4.51 5.00 -16.60
C VAL A 232 -4.05 6.29 -17.30
N GLN A 233 -4.01 6.31 -18.62
CA GLN A 233 -3.63 7.55 -19.31
C GLN A 233 -4.77 8.55 -19.30
N GLY A 234 -5.98 8.15 -19.73
CA GLY A 234 -7.10 9.07 -19.94
C GLY A 234 -7.62 9.68 -18.63
N ILE A 235 -7.91 8.87 -17.61
CA ILE A 235 -8.45 9.41 -16.36
C ILE A 235 -7.32 9.89 -15.43
N LEU A 236 -6.34 9.03 -15.10
CA LEU A 236 -5.35 9.40 -14.08
C LEU A 236 -4.39 10.49 -14.57
N ARG A 237 -3.86 10.36 -15.80
CA ARG A 237 -2.89 11.31 -16.33
C ARG A 237 -3.54 12.57 -16.90
N ASP A 238 -4.49 12.38 -17.85
CA ASP A 238 -4.98 13.50 -18.65
C ASP A 238 -6.11 14.26 -17.97
N GLU A 239 -7.02 13.57 -17.25
CA GLU A 239 -8.16 14.22 -16.60
C GLU A 239 -7.84 14.70 -15.17
N LEU A 240 -7.15 13.85 -14.36
CA LEU A 240 -6.76 14.19 -12.99
C LEU A 240 -5.39 14.88 -12.89
N ASP A 241 -4.69 15.07 -14.01
CA ASP A 241 -3.39 15.75 -14.14
C ASP A 241 -2.31 15.19 -13.20
N PHE A 242 -2.28 13.85 -13.05
CA PHE A 242 -1.31 13.22 -12.17
C PHE A 242 0.06 13.06 -12.84
N GLU A 243 1.08 13.73 -12.32
CA GLU A 243 2.45 13.72 -12.87
C GLU A 243 3.41 12.76 -12.14
N GLY A 244 3.04 12.25 -10.96
CA GLY A 244 3.87 11.34 -10.15
C GLY A 244 4.05 9.95 -10.77
N LEU A 245 4.71 9.02 -10.05
CA LEU A 245 4.89 7.65 -10.51
C LEU A 245 3.59 6.86 -10.50
N VAL A 246 3.36 6.06 -11.54
CA VAL A 246 2.30 5.05 -11.58
C VAL A 246 2.92 3.66 -11.60
N PHE A 247 2.66 2.90 -10.53
CA PHE A 247 2.99 1.50 -10.43
C PHE A 247 1.82 0.64 -10.90
N THR A 248 2.09 -0.49 -11.53
CA THR A 248 1.08 -1.54 -11.63
C THR A 248 0.86 -2.16 -10.25
N ASP A 249 -0.28 -2.77 -9.99
CA ASP A 249 -0.37 -3.82 -8.95
C ASP A 249 0.48 -5.03 -9.38
N ALA A 250 0.66 -6.01 -8.50
CA ALA A 250 1.54 -7.15 -8.75
C ALA A 250 1.09 -7.95 -9.98
N MET A 251 1.94 -8.00 -11.01
CA MET A 251 1.58 -8.61 -12.31
C MET A 251 1.46 -10.13 -12.26
N THR A 252 1.85 -10.76 -11.15
CA THR A 252 1.64 -12.20 -10.90
C THR A 252 0.26 -12.54 -10.34
N MET A 253 -0.57 -11.55 -9.99
CA MET A 253 -1.91 -11.77 -9.44
C MET A 253 -2.83 -12.44 -10.49
N LYS A 254 -3.70 -13.37 -10.05
CA LYS A 254 -4.62 -14.07 -10.97
C LYS A 254 -5.63 -13.14 -11.64
N GLY A 255 -6.04 -12.07 -10.97
CA GLY A 255 -6.85 -11.01 -11.58
C GLY A 255 -6.21 -10.37 -12.82
N PHE A 256 -4.90 -10.46 -12.93
CA PHE A 256 -4.14 -10.05 -14.11
C PHE A 256 -3.86 -11.23 -15.04
N THR A 257 -3.13 -12.24 -14.57
CA THR A 257 -2.60 -13.33 -15.43
C THR A 257 -3.67 -14.18 -16.08
N SER A 258 -4.80 -14.44 -15.41
CA SER A 258 -5.90 -15.25 -15.95
C SER A 258 -6.82 -14.52 -16.93
N PHE A 259 -6.80 -13.18 -16.94
CA PHE A 259 -7.70 -12.35 -17.75
C PHE A 259 -6.98 -11.55 -18.83
N THR A 260 -5.66 -11.51 -18.78
CA THR A 260 -4.84 -10.87 -19.82
C THR A 260 -4.92 -11.65 -21.11
N GLN A 261 -5.46 -11.03 -22.17
CA GLN A 261 -5.66 -11.64 -23.50
C GLN A 261 -4.57 -11.32 -24.50
N THR A 262 -3.53 -10.60 -24.08
CA THR A 262 -2.43 -10.17 -24.92
C THR A 262 -1.21 -11.05 -24.71
N SER A 263 -0.38 -11.19 -25.76
CA SER A 263 0.93 -11.84 -25.67
C SER A 263 2.04 -10.92 -25.18
N THR A 264 1.73 -9.63 -24.94
CA THR A 264 2.68 -8.59 -24.56
C THR A 264 2.16 -7.75 -23.39
N PRO A 265 1.81 -8.37 -22.24
CA PRO A 265 1.12 -7.68 -21.15
C PRO A 265 1.94 -6.58 -20.49
N HIS A 266 3.26 -6.74 -20.42
CA HIS A 266 4.14 -5.74 -19.82
C HIS A 266 4.23 -4.48 -20.70
N THR A 267 4.35 -4.69 -22.01
CA THR A 267 4.30 -3.59 -23.00
C THR A 267 2.96 -2.86 -22.97
N ASP A 268 1.85 -3.62 -22.88
CA ASP A 268 0.51 -3.03 -22.85
C ASP A 268 0.28 -2.22 -21.55
N ALA A 269 0.78 -2.69 -20.42
CA ALA A 269 0.76 -1.90 -19.18
C ALA A 269 1.54 -0.58 -19.31
N LEU A 270 2.71 -0.59 -19.97
CA LEU A 270 3.45 0.64 -20.25
C LEU A 270 2.69 1.56 -21.21
N LEU A 271 2.09 1.01 -22.27
CA LEU A 271 1.26 1.77 -23.21
C LEU A 271 -0.02 2.33 -22.57
N ALA A 272 -0.55 1.65 -21.56
CA ALA A 272 -1.70 2.13 -20.80
C ALA A 272 -1.39 3.38 -19.97
N GLY A 273 -0.13 3.62 -19.59
CA GLY A 273 0.26 4.82 -18.82
C GLY A 273 1.05 4.52 -17.53
N ASN A 274 1.21 3.25 -17.15
CA ASN A 274 2.03 2.89 -15.99
C ASN A 274 3.51 3.17 -16.25
N ASP A 275 4.26 3.52 -15.21
CA ASP A 275 5.71 3.80 -15.31
C ASP A 275 6.54 2.62 -14.81
N VAL A 276 6.08 1.92 -13.77
CA VAL A 276 6.82 0.83 -13.13
C VAL A 276 5.98 -0.44 -13.12
N LEU A 277 6.58 -1.52 -13.63
CA LEU A 277 6.01 -2.86 -13.64
C LEU A 277 6.39 -3.56 -12.34
N LEU A 278 5.42 -3.69 -11.44
CA LEU A 278 5.62 -4.29 -10.13
C LEU A 278 5.44 -5.80 -10.21
N PHE A 279 6.39 -6.54 -9.63
CA PHE A 279 6.30 -7.99 -9.52
C PHE A 279 6.14 -8.65 -10.90
N PRO A 280 7.00 -8.33 -11.91
CA PRO A 280 6.97 -9.06 -13.16
C PRO A 280 7.30 -10.53 -12.89
N ASP A 281 6.62 -11.45 -13.58
CA ASP A 281 6.75 -12.89 -13.35
C ASP A 281 8.21 -13.35 -13.60
N GLU A 282 8.71 -13.05 -14.80
CA GLU A 282 10.09 -13.37 -15.22
C GLU A 282 10.78 -12.10 -15.74
N PRO A 283 11.64 -11.45 -14.95
CA PRO A 283 12.27 -10.19 -15.35
C PRO A 283 13.03 -10.24 -16.68
N ALA A 284 13.70 -11.37 -16.98
CA ALA A 284 14.41 -11.56 -18.25
C ALA A 284 13.45 -11.56 -19.44
N ALA A 285 12.40 -12.38 -19.36
CA ALA A 285 11.40 -12.47 -20.42
C ALA A 285 10.64 -11.13 -20.58
N THR A 286 10.43 -10.41 -19.48
CA THR A 286 9.83 -9.08 -19.51
C THR A 286 10.71 -8.07 -20.26
N LEU A 287 12.03 -8.08 -20.03
CA LEU A 287 12.96 -7.23 -20.80
C LEU A 287 12.95 -7.59 -22.29
N ASP A 288 13.04 -8.89 -22.62
CA ASP A 288 13.02 -9.37 -23.99
C ASP A 288 11.72 -8.98 -24.71
N GLU A 289 10.58 -9.12 -24.05
CA GLU A 289 9.28 -8.66 -24.56
C GLU A 289 9.33 -7.17 -24.92
N ILE A 290 9.65 -6.31 -23.95
CA ILE A 290 9.63 -4.85 -24.14
C ILE A 290 10.65 -4.43 -25.20
N GLU A 291 11.87 -4.96 -25.18
CA GLU A 291 12.88 -4.67 -26.21
C GLU A 291 12.43 -5.12 -27.60
N GLY A 292 11.79 -6.28 -27.71
CA GLY A 292 11.21 -6.77 -28.94
C GLY A 292 10.16 -5.80 -29.50
N GLN A 293 9.28 -5.27 -28.64
CA GLN A 293 8.25 -4.31 -29.03
C GLN A 293 8.82 -2.94 -29.40
N VAL A 294 9.91 -2.50 -28.76
CA VAL A 294 10.62 -1.29 -29.17
C VAL A 294 11.26 -1.49 -30.55
N ARG A 295 11.95 -2.62 -30.79
CA ARG A 295 12.55 -2.93 -32.11
C ARG A 295 11.49 -3.06 -33.22
N ALA A 296 10.30 -3.56 -32.88
CA ALA A 296 9.17 -3.65 -33.82
C ALA A 296 8.45 -2.30 -34.07
N GLY A 297 8.82 -1.25 -33.35
CA GLY A 297 8.20 0.08 -33.48
C GLY A 297 6.81 0.20 -32.85
N ARG A 298 6.37 -0.79 -32.07
CA ARG A 298 5.09 -0.73 -31.34
C ARG A 298 5.18 0.14 -30.09
N LEU A 299 6.32 0.11 -29.40
CA LEU A 299 6.61 0.92 -28.25
C LEU A 299 7.68 1.98 -28.59
N ASP A 300 7.30 3.25 -28.48
CA ASP A 300 8.22 4.34 -28.80
C ASP A 300 9.31 4.48 -27.72
N SER A 301 10.55 4.59 -28.17
CA SER A 301 11.70 4.85 -27.30
C SER A 301 11.58 6.17 -26.51
N VAL A 302 10.88 7.17 -27.05
CA VAL A 302 10.59 8.43 -26.35
C VAL A 302 9.68 8.17 -25.16
N LEU A 303 8.65 7.34 -25.31
CA LEU A 303 7.78 6.95 -24.20
C LEU A 303 8.58 6.24 -23.08
N ILE A 304 9.47 5.33 -23.44
CA ILE A 304 10.36 4.66 -22.46
C ILE A 304 11.26 5.69 -21.75
N ALA A 305 11.82 6.64 -22.50
CA ALA A 305 12.67 7.68 -21.90
C ALA A 305 11.89 8.59 -20.95
N ASP A 306 10.63 8.92 -21.25
CA ASP A 306 9.77 9.74 -20.41
C ASP A 306 9.42 9.03 -19.10
N LYS A 307 9.08 7.73 -19.18
CA LYS A 307 8.83 6.90 -17.98
C LYS A 307 10.10 6.75 -17.13
N CYS A 308 11.22 6.47 -17.77
CA CYS A 308 12.52 6.39 -17.08
C CYS A 308 12.87 7.72 -16.39
N ARG A 309 12.57 8.86 -17.02
CA ARG A 309 12.79 10.19 -16.42
C ARG A 309 11.97 10.38 -15.15
N ARG A 310 10.70 9.94 -15.10
CA ARG A 310 9.87 9.97 -13.87
C ARG A 310 10.45 9.08 -12.78
N VAL A 311 10.91 7.87 -13.12
CA VAL A 311 11.58 6.98 -12.16
C VAL A 311 12.85 7.64 -11.59
N LEU A 312 13.69 8.24 -12.44
CA LEU A 312 14.90 8.93 -12.01
C LEU A 312 14.60 10.17 -11.15
N ALA A 313 13.54 10.91 -11.47
CA ALA A 313 13.09 12.04 -10.65
C ALA A 313 12.66 11.58 -9.26
N ALA A 314 11.90 10.49 -9.15
CA ALA A 314 11.53 9.91 -7.87
C ALA A 314 12.75 9.43 -7.06
N LYS A 315 13.73 8.80 -7.71
CA LYS A 315 15.02 8.43 -7.09
C LYS A 315 15.77 9.64 -6.53
N SER A 316 15.87 10.69 -7.33
CA SER A 316 16.52 11.94 -6.92
C SER A 316 15.78 12.57 -5.74
N TRP A 317 14.44 12.58 -5.77
CA TRP A 317 13.63 13.11 -4.69
C TRP A 317 13.83 12.32 -3.39
N THR A 318 13.75 10.98 -3.42
CA THR A 318 13.93 10.15 -2.21
C THR A 318 15.33 10.30 -1.60
N GLN A 319 16.36 10.56 -2.41
CA GLN A 319 17.71 10.81 -1.91
C GLN A 319 17.86 12.20 -1.29
N ALA A 320 17.29 13.22 -1.93
CA ALA A 320 17.37 14.60 -1.45
C ALA A 320 16.53 14.83 -0.18
N ALA A 321 15.39 14.14 -0.08
CA ALA A 321 14.42 14.28 1.00
C ALA A 321 14.75 13.42 2.24
N GLN A 322 15.86 12.67 2.24
CA GLN A 322 16.26 11.90 3.42
C GLN A 322 16.42 12.83 4.63
N ALA A 323 15.48 12.72 5.57
CA ALA A 323 15.60 13.38 6.86
C ALA A 323 16.89 12.94 7.56
N PRO A 324 17.53 13.81 8.37
CA PRO A 324 18.65 13.39 9.21
C PRO A 324 18.25 12.11 9.93
N LYS A 325 19.11 11.09 9.92
CA LYS A 325 18.88 9.81 10.61
C LYS A 325 18.72 10.09 12.11
N GLY A 326 17.52 10.52 12.49
CA GLY A 326 17.12 10.66 13.88
C GLY A 326 17.06 9.26 14.50
N GLN A 327 17.54 9.15 15.72
CA GLN A 327 17.40 7.92 16.48
C GLN A 327 15.90 7.63 16.61
N TRP A 328 15.45 6.45 16.18
CA TRP A 328 14.07 6.03 16.34
C TRP A 328 13.73 5.94 17.83
N ASP A 329 12.74 6.72 18.26
CA ASP A 329 12.30 6.75 19.66
C ASP A 329 11.10 5.79 19.84
N SER A 330 11.39 4.64 20.43
CA SER A 330 10.36 3.64 20.70
C SER A 330 9.28 4.13 21.69
N ASN A 331 9.62 5.04 22.60
CA ASN A 331 8.68 5.58 23.59
C ASN A 331 7.72 6.58 22.92
N ALA A 332 8.23 7.43 22.04
CA ALA A 332 7.38 8.34 21.25
C ALA A 332 6.42 7.57 20.34
N ALA A 333 6.90 6.52 19.69
CA ALA A 333 6.07 5.64 18.88
C ALA A 333 4.99 4.92 19.71
N GLU A 334 5.33 4.43 20.91
CA GLU A 334 4.38 3.81 21.83
C GLU A 334 3.33 4.83 22.33
N ALA A 335 3.75 6.03 22.67
CA ALA A 335 2.83 7.09 23.10
C ALA A 335 1.85 7.46 21.97
N LEU A 336 2.32 7.58 20.72
CA LEU A 336 1.47 7.83 19.56
C LEU A 336 0.48 6.69 19.34
N HIS A 337 0.93 5.43 19.43
CA HIS A 337 0.06 4.26 19.30
C HIS A 337 -1.09 4.31 20.31
N ARG A 338 -0.78 4.58 21.58
CA ARG A 338 -1.80 4.71 22.65
C ARG A 338 -2.78 5.86 22.40
N GLN A 339 -2.29 6.99 21.90
CA GLN A 339 -3.16 8.13 21.55
C GLN A 339 -4.15 7.74 20.45
N VAL A 340 -3.68 7.08 19.39
CA VAL A 340 -4.54 6.60 18.29
C VAL A 340 -5.62 5.65 18.80
N ILE A 341 -5.22 4.61 19.56
CA ILE A 341 -6.18 3.65 20.13
C ILE A 341 -7.19 4.35 21.05
N SER A 342 -6.71 5.20 21.96
CA SER A 342 -7.58 5.92 22.89
C SER A 342 -8.61 6.79 22.17
N LYS A 343 -8.20 7.45 21.08
CA LYS A 343 -9.09 8.32 20.29
C LYS A 343 -10.07 7.53 19.41
N ALA A 344 -9.67 6.35 18.98
CA ALA A 344 -10.51 5.46 18.15
C ALA A 344 -11.59 4.71 18.96
N LEU A 345 -11.47 4.65 20.28
CA LEU A 345 -12.47 3.98 21.11
C LEU A 345 -13.85 4.61 20.91
N THR A 346 -14.81 3.79 20.50
CA THR A 346 -16.16 4.24 20.15
C THR A 346 -17.18 3.50 21.00
N ALA A 347 -17.93 4.23 21.82
CA ALA A 347 -19.08 3.68 22.55
C ALA A 347 -20.29 3.65 21.60
N VAL A 348 -20.59 2.48 21.02
CA VAL A 348 -21.73 2.30 20.11
C VAL A 348 -23.05 2.41 20.87
N LYS A 349 -23.07 1.90 22.12
CA LYS A 349 -24.20 1.99 23.02
C LYS A 349 -23.70 2.09 24.46
N ASN A 350 -24.20 3.06 25.19
CA ASN A 350 -23.89 3.25 26.63
C ASN A 350 -25.15 3.68 27.37
N ASP A 351 -25.99 2.69 27.74
CA ASP A 351 -27.17 2.95 28.56
C ASP A 351 -26.71 3.22 29.99
N ALA A 352 -27.05 4.37 30.53
CA ALA A 352 -26.59 4.81 31.83
C ALA A 352 -27.02 3.81 32.95
N PRO A 353 -26.16 3.50 33.91
CA PRO A 353 -24.81 3.98 34.20
C PRO A 353 -23.72 3.01 33.77
N GLY A 354 -23.62 2.66 32.47
CA GLY A 354 -22.70 1.63 31.94
C GLY A 354 -21.22 1.96 32.05
N LEU A 355 -20.80 3.06 31.44
CA LEU A 355 -19.38 3.46 31.40
C LEU A 355 -19.18 4.87 31.97
N PRO A 356 -18.12 5.09 32.77
CA PRO A 356 -17.18 4.10 33.32
C PRO A 356 -17.84 3.15 34.33
N PHE A 357 -17.30 1.94 34.43
CA PHE A 357 -17.83 0.96 35.39
C PHE A 357 -17.81 1.49 36.81
N GLY A 358 -18.98 1.57 37.44
CA GLY A 358 -19.11 1.95 38.84
C GLY A 358 -18.75 0.83 39.81
N ALA A 359 -18.56 1.16 41.09
CA ALA A 359 -18.21 0.19 42.13
C ALA A 359 -19.27 -0.89 42.38
N HIS A 360 -20.48 -0.75 41.83
CA HIS A 360 -21.56 -1.70 41.91
C HIS A 360 -21.49 -2.83 40.88
N VAL A 361 -20.64 -2.70 39.82
CA VAL A 361 -20.48 -3.73 38.81
C VAL A 361 -19.84 -4.98 39.43
N ARG A 362 -20.50 -6.12 39.26
CA ARG A 362 -20.08 -7.42 39.81
C ARG A 362 -19.71 -8.42 38.72
N ARG A 363 -20.17 -8.18 37.49
CA ARG A 363 -19.94 -9.05 36.36
C ARG A 363 -19.78 -8.22 35.09
N VAL A 364 -18.80 -8.58 34.27
CA VAL A 364 -18.56 -8.04 32.93
C VAL A 364 -18.52 -9.20 31.95
N GLU A 365 -19.34 -9.13 30.92
CA GLU A 365 -19.31 -10.06 29.79
C GLU A 365 -18.71 -9.37 28.61
N GLN A 366 -17.69 -9.99 28.00
CA GLN A 366 -17.03 -9.51 26.79
C GLN A 366 -17.38 -10.43 25.63
N VAL A 367 -17.83 -9.84 24.53
CA VAL A 367 -18.00 -10.53 23.26
C VAL A 367 -16.97 -9.98 22.29
N PHE A 368 -16.16 -10.85 21.72
CA PHE A 368 -15.15 -10.51 20.72
C PHE A 368 -15.66 -10.87 19.34
N VAL A 369 -15.49 -9.98 18.39
CA VAL A 369 -15.85 -10.19 17.00
C VAL A 369 -14.62 -9.97 16.14
N GLY A 370 -14.16 -11.00 15.45
CA GLY A 370 -13.00 -10.93 14.54
C GLY A 370 -11.63 -10.96 15.22
N PHE A 371 -11.53 -11.49 16.44
CA PHE A 371 -10.27 -11.66 17.17
C PHE A 371 -9.86 -13.13 17.25
N ASP A 372 -8.56 -13.38 17.42
CA ASP A 372 -8.07 -14.70 17.77
C ASP A 372 -8.17 -14.97 19.30
N THR A 373 -8.00 -16.23 19.69
CA THR A 373 -8.13 -16.64 21.10
C THR A 373 -7.08 -16.01 22.02
N GLY A 374 -5.87 -15.75 21.52
CA GLY A 374 -4.80 -15.13 22.30
C GLY A 374 -5.05 -13.66 22.61
N GLU A 375 -5.64 -12.93 21.66
CA GLU A 375 -6.07 -11.54 21.83
C GLU A 375 -7.22 -11.45 22.85
N MET A 376 -8.18 -12.38 22.76
CA MET A 376 -9.30 -12.48 23.70
C MET A 376 -8.83 -12.72 25.14
N GLU A 377 -7.93 -13.67 25.36
CA GLU A 377 -7.36 -13.97 26.68
C GLU A 377 -6.59 -12.80 27.27
N THR A 378 -5.80 -12.10 26.42
CA THR A 378 -5.01 -10.94 26.84
C THR A 378 -5.91 -9.79 27.27
N SER A 379 -6.96 -9.48 26.51
CA SER A 379 -7.93 -8.43 26.83
C SER A 379 -8.70 -8.76 28.11
N SER A 380 -9.15 -10.00 28.26
CA SER A 380 -9.89 -10.44 29.46
C SER A 380 -9.03 -10.35 30.72
N ARG A 381 -7.76 -10.75 30.65
CA ARG A 381 -6.81 -10.59 31.75
C ARG A 381 -6.58 -9.14 32.14
N LEU A 382 -6.48 -8.25 31.15
CA LEU A 382 -6.30 -6.82 31.40
C LEU A 382 -7.52 -6.21 32.11
N ILE A 383 -8.73 -6.50 31.63
CA ILE A 383 -9.97 -6.01 32.27
C ILE A 383 -10.11 -6.59 33.69
N GLN A 384 -9.83 -7.87 33.89
CA GLN A 384 -9.83 -8.48 35.21
C GLN A 384 -8.81 -7.79 36.13
N SER A 385 -7.64 -7.41 35.63
CA SER A 385 -6.63 -6.69 36.42
C SER A 385 -7.09 -5.28 36.87
N ILE A 386 -7.85 -4.60 36.00
CA ILE A 386 -8.42 -3.26 36.27
C ILE A 386 -9.55 -3.35 37.30
N LEU A 387 -10.43 -4.33 37.16
CA LEU A 387 -11.59 -4.51 38.05
C LEU A 387 -11.23 -5.19 39.37
N GLY A 388 -10.08 -5.87 39.41
CA GLY A 388 -9.64 -6.63 40.59
C GLY A 388 -10.56 -7.82 40.89
N SER A 389 -10.55 -8.28 42.16
CA SER A 389 -11.37 -9.40 42.61
C SER A 389 -12.86 -9.06 42.87
N LYS A 390 -13.25 -7.81 42.58
CA LYS A 390 -14.61 -7.30 42.87
C LYS A 390 -15.64 -7.64 41.81
N ALA A 391 -15.19 -8.03 40.63
CA ALA A 391 -16.06 -8.38 39.51
C ALA A 391 -15.52 -9.61 38.75
N GLU A 392 -16.41 -10.40 38.17
CA GLU A 392 -16.09 -11.49 37.27
C GLU A 392 -16.04 -10.97 35.83
N VAL A 393 -15.05 -11.41 35.07
CA VAL A 393 -14.91 -11.13 33.65
C VAL A 393 -15.05 -12.42 32.86
N ASN A 394 -16.09 -12.53 32.07
CA ASN A 394 -16.33 -13.65 31.18
C ASN A 394 -16.16 -13.19 29.73
N SER A 395 -15.55 -14.00 28.88
CA SER A 395 -15.37 -13.73 27.47
C SER A 395 -15.98 -14.82 26.59
N ALA A 396 -16.62 -14.42 25.53
CA ALA A 396 -17.13 -15.27 24.45
C ALA A 396 -16.67 -14.76 23.10
N ALA A 397 -16.40 -15.70 22.17
CA ALA A 397 -16.01 -15.40 20.80
C ALA A 397 -17.25 -15.23 19.90
#